data_0f779f8a2370d97cea49fb514fc72edd
#
_entry.id   0f779f8a2370d97cea49fb514fc72edd
#
_cell.length_a   1.000
_cell.length_b   1.000
_cell.length_c   1.000
_cell.angle_alpha   90.00
_cell.angle_beta   90.00
_cell.angle_gamma   90.00
#
_symmetry.space_group_name_H-M   'P 1'
#
loop_
_entity.id
_entity.type
_entity.pdbx_description
1 polymer ?
#
loop_
_entity_poly.entity_id
_entity_poly.type
_entity_poly.pdbx_seq_one_letter_code
_entity_poly.pdbx_strand_id
1 'polypeptide(L)'
;QLSALMSASHAALLMSLDTSTVKPGPATYHYFWFRDAAYMLLALDRLGHGSLTRPVIAGYTALQDSSGMFRSQQGEWDSTGQAVWSIWQHAMLTHNTNILGQLFTAMKRAIGWVEETREKRRDDPLRGGLLPRGLSAEHLGLADIYYWDAFWSLAGIEAFVRVCQVLGRPDEESRARSLATSLRA
;
A
#
# COMPACT_ATOMS: atom_id res chain seq x y z
N GLN A 1 -15.92 -28.55 -9.94
CA GLN A 1 -14.48 -28.17 -10.06
C GLN A 1 -14.24 -26.70 -9.59
N LEU A 2 -14.97 -25.71 -10.11
CA LEU A 2 -14.79 -24.30 -9.71
C LEU A 2 -15.04 -24.09 -8.22
N SER A 3 -16.11 -24.66 -7.66
CA SER A 3 -16.45 -24.58 -6.24
C SER A 3 -15.32 -25.15 -5.35
N ALA A 4 -14.74 -26.30 -5.73
CA ALA A 4 -13.64 -26.91 -5.00
C ALA A 4 -12.36 -26.02 -5.06
N LEU A 5 -12.07 -25.44 -6.21
CA LEU A 5 -10.95 -24.49 -6.37
C LEU A 5 -11.15 -23.26 -5.49
N MET A 6 -12.33 -22.66 -5.49
CA MET A 6 -12.67 -21.52 -4.64
C MET A 6 -12.49 -21.86 -3.15
N SER A 7 -12.98 -23.01 -2.70
CA SER A 7 -12.82 -23.45 -1.31
C SER A 7 -11.36 -23.68 -0.94
N ALA A 8 -10.57 -24.28 -1.82
CA ALA A 8 -9.14 -24.50 -1.60
C ALA A 8 -8.36 -23.17 -1.53
N SER A 9 -8.63 -22.25 -2.45
CA SER A 9 -8.01 -20.92 -2.46
C SER A 9 -8.37 -20.12 -1.20
N HIS A 10 -9.62 -20.18 -0.77
CA HIS A 10 -10.07 -19.54 0.46
C HIS A 10 -9.35 -20.11 1.69
N ALA A 11 -9.26 -21.45 1.80
CA ALA A 11 -8.52 -22.11 2.88
C ALA A 11 -7.03 -21.69 2.88
N ALA A 12 -6.39 -21.64 1.71
CA ALA A 12 -5.00 -21.21 1.57
C ALA A 12 -4.79 -19.78 2.06
N LEU A 13 -5.70 -18.84 1.70
CA LEU A 13 -5.65 -17.46 2.19
C LEU A 13 -5.79 -17.39 3.71
N LEU A 14 -6.70 -18.14 4.31
CA LEU A 14 -6.85 -18.19 5.77
C LEU A 14 -5.62 -18.76 6.47
N MET A 15 -4.98 -19.78 5.90
CA MET A 15 -3.73 -20.34 6.43
C MET A 15 -2.54 -19.39 6.32
N SER A 16 -2.60 -18.38 5.46
CA SER A 16 -1.57 -17.36 5.31
C SER A 16 -1.68 -16.24 6.35
N LEU A 17 -2.80 -16.16 7.09
CA LEU A 17 -2.96 -15.24 8.20
C LEU A 17 -2.28 -15.80 9.46
N ASP A 18 -1.51 -14.92 10.09
CA ASP A 18 -0.97 -15.13 11.42
C ASP A 18 -1.45 -13.96 12.28
N THR A 19 -1.82 -14.12 13.49
CA THR A 19 -2.55 -13.22 14.44
C THR A 19 -2.65 -11.72 14.04
N SER A 20 -1.55 -11.10 13.62
CA SER A 20 -1.45 -9.68 13.26
C SER A 20 -0.65 -9.42 11.99
N THR A 21 -0.42 -10.45 11.18
CA THR A 21 0.33 -10.36 9.92
C THR A 21 -0.23 -11.32 8.88
N VAL A 22 0.15 -11.14 7.63
CA VAL A 22 -0.13 -12.06 6.53
C VAL A 22 1.17 -12.36 5.81
N LYS A 23 1.38 -13.62 5.43
CA LYS A 23 2.61 -14.07 4.80
C LYS A 23 2.27 -14.90 3.56
N PRO A 24 2.86 -14.62 2.40
CA PRO A 24 2.50 -15.29 1.15
C PRO A 24 2.84 -16.78 1.09
N GLY A 25 3.77 -17.23 1.95
CA GLY A 25 4.17 -18.64 1.98
C GLY A 25 4.36 -19.19 3.37
N PRO A 26 4.09 -20.49 3.58
CA PRO A 26 4.18 -21.12 4.91
C PRO A 26 5.63 -21.42 5.37
N ALA A 27 6.59 -21.51 4.45
CA ALA A 27 7.99 -21.81 4.73
C ALA A 27 8.95 -20.89 3.98
N THR A 28 8.96 -20.96 2.65
CA THR A 28 9.61 -20.01 1.78
C THR A 28 8.71 -18.77 1.67
N TYR A 29 9.20 -17.57 1.52
CA TYR A 29 8.39 -16.34 1.54
C TYR A 29 7.58 -16.16 2.83
N HIS A 30 8.14 -16.55 3.96
CA HIS A 30 7.48 -16.44 5.27
C HIS A 30 7.77 -15.09 5.95
N TYR A 31 7.73 -14.01 5.15
CA TYR A 31 7.87 -12.62 5.58
C TYR A 31 6.65 -11.83 5.15
N PHE A 32 6.50 -10.62 5.69
CA PHE A 32 5.47 -9.70 5.29
C PHE A 32 5.95 -8.84 4.11
N TRP A 33 5.16 -8.81 3.03
CA TRP A 33 5.30 -7.84 1.95
C TRP A 33 3.98 -7.10 1.75
N PHE A 34 4.04 -5.78 1.63
CA PHE A 34 2.84 -4.97 1.33
C PHE A 34 2.21 -5.37 0.01
N ARG A 35 2.98 -5.75 -0.98
CA ARG A 35 2.51 -6.22 -2.30
C ARG A 35 1.57 -7.40 -2.16
N ASP A 36 2.01 -8.43 -1.47
CA ASP A 36 1.23 -9.64 -1.23
C ASP A 36 0.05 -9.34 -0.31
N ALA A 37 0.30 -8.63 0.78
CA ALA A 37 -0.72 -8.24 1.74
C ALA A 37 -1.87 -7.45 1.09
N ALA A 38 -1.57 -6.55 0.15
CA ALA A 38 -2.58 -5.75 -0.53
C ALA A 38 -3.63 -6.63 -1.24
N TYR A 39 -3.19 -7.66 -1.94
CA TYR A 39 -4.10 -8.58 -2.65
C TYR A 39 -4.76 -9.60 -1.73
N MET A 40 -4.00 -10.16 -0.78
CA MET A 40 -4.50 -11.18 0.14
C MET A 40 -5.55 -10.62 1.08
N LEU A 41 -5.31 -9.44 1.67
CA LEU A 41 -6.26 -8.78 2.56
C LEU A 41 -7.49 -8.29 1.79
N LEU A 42 -7.33 -7.76 0.57
CA LEU A 42 -8.45 -7.43 -0.30
C LEU A 42 -9.36 -8.64 -0.56
N ALA A 43 -8.77 -9.80 -0.86
CA ALA A 43 -9.53 -11.02 -1.10
C ALA A 43 -10.26 -11.49 0.16
N LEU A 44 -9.60 -11.46 1.31
CA LEU A 44 -10.19 -11.83 2.60
C LEU A 44 -11.32 -10.87 3.01
N ASP A 45 -11.16 -9.57 2.82
CA ASP A 45 -12.20 -8.58 3.10
C ASP A 45 -13.44 -8.82 2.20
N ARG A 46 -13.24 -9.12 0.91
CA ARG A 46 -14.32 -9.48 -0.02
C ARG A 46 -15.03 -10.78 0.35
N LEU A 47 -14.34 -11.68 1.01
CA LEU A 47 -14.91 -12.93 1.53
C LEU A 47 -15.56 -12.76 2.92
N GLY A 48 -15.61 -11.54 3.45
CA GLY A 48 -16.29 -11.23 4.71
C GLY A 48 -15.40 -11.43 5.97
N HIS A 49 -14.08 -11.56 5.80
CA HIS A 49 -13.13 -11.78 6.92
C HIS A 49 -12.53 -10.49 7.49
N GLY A 50 -13.24 -9.37 7.41
CA GLY A 50 -12.75 -8.06 7.88
C GLY A 50 -12.34 -8.02 9.36
N SER A 51 -12.91 -8.90 10.21
CA SER A 51 -12.48 -9.04 11.61
C SER A 51 -11.08 -9.64 11.75
N LEU A 52 -10.66 -10.49 10.81
CA LEU A 52 -9.34 -11.13 10.78
C LEU A 52 -8.29 -10.23 10.12
N THR A 53 -8.67 -9.45 9.11
CA THR A 53 -7.75 -8.57 8.37
C THR A 53 -7.49 -7.25 9.12
N ARG A 54 -8.44 -6.78 9.92
CA ARG A 54 -8.34 -5.54 10.69
C ARG A 54 -7.09 -5.45 11.57
N PRO A 55 -6.68 -6.47 12.38
CA PRO A 55 -5.46 -6.39 13.18
C PRO A 55 -4.20 -6.20 12.33
N VAL A 56 -4.15 -6.82 11.14
CA VAL A 56 -3.02 -6.68 10.19
C VAL A 56 -2.94 -5.23 9.71
N ILE A 57 -4.06 -4.66 9.22
CA ILE A 57 -4.13 -3.27 8.74
C ILE A 57 -3.80 -2.28 9.88
N ALA A 58 -4.33 -2.48 11.07
CA ALA A 58 -4.06 -1.62 12.22
C ALA A 58 -2.56 -1.65 12.62
N GLY A 59 -1.89 -2.78 12.41
CA GLY A 59 -0.46 -2.98 12.68
C GLY A 59 0.48 -2.30 11.68
N TYR A 60 0.01 -1.77 10.56
CA TYR A 60 0.85 -1.18 9.51
C TYR A 60 1.77 -0.06 10.02
N THR A 61 1.33 0.70 11.02
CA THR A 61 2.15 1.79 11.61
C THR A 61 3.49 1.31 12.16
N ALA A 62 3.59 0.06 12.60
CA ALA A 62 4.85 -0.54 13.06
C ALA A 62 5.84 -0.81 11.91
N LEU A 63 5.37 -0.81 10.67
CA LEU A 63 6.16 -1.01 9.45
C LEU A 63 6.49 0.31 8.75
N GLN A 64 6.17 1.45 9.37
CA GLN A 64 6.48 2.78 8.85
C GLN A 64 7.75 3.33 9.50
N ASP A 65 8.72 3.69 8.70
CA ASP A 65 9.97 4.27 9.19
C ASP A 65 9.84 5.77 9.54
N SER A 66 10.94 6.36 10.05
CA SER A 66 10.97 7.76 10.47
C SER A 66 10.76 8.75 9.33
N SER A 67 11.05 8.38 8.08
CA SER A 67 10.80 9.21 6.91
C SER A 67 9.33 9.25 6.49
N GLY A 68 8.52 8.32 6.98
CA GLY A 68 7.12 8.14 6.59
C GLY A 68 6.90 7.03 5.56
N MET A 69 7.96 6.41 5.07
CA MET A 69 7.86 5.29 4.15
C MET A 69 7.34 4.04 4.85
N PHE A 70 6.35 3.37 4.28
CA PHE A 70 6.02 1.99 4.63
C PHE A 70 7.00 1.06 3.95
N ARG A 71 7.58 0.11 4.69
CA ARG A 71 8.67 -0.72 4.20
C ARG A 71 8.43 -2.21 4.48
N SER A 72 8.49 -3.02 3.42
CA SER A 72 8.63 -4.48 3.53
C SER A 72 10.09 -4.88 3.35
N GLN A 73 10.72 -4.38 2.29
CA GLN A 73 12.09 -4.71 1.90
C GLN A 73 12.84 -3.45 1.49
N GLN A 74 14.13 -3.43 1.76
CA GLN A 74 14.97 -2.31 1.36
C GLN A 74 15.13 -2.25 -0.15
N GLY A 75 14.92 -1.06 -0.72
CA GLY A 75 15.07 -0.83 -2.16
C GLY A 75 13.80 -1.07 -2.98
N GLU A 76 12.69 -1.52 -2.37
CA GLU A 76 11.36 -1.60 -2.99
C GLU A 76 10.53 -0.39 -2.57
N TRP A 77 10.00 0.37 -3.54
CA TRP A 77 9.31 1.63 -3.28
C TRP A 77 7.79 1.54 -3.42
N ASP A 78 7.27 0.42 -3.90
CA ASP A 78 5.84 0.16 -4.09
C ASP A 78 5.05 0.06 -2.77
N SER A 79 5.69 -0.37 -1.69
CA SER A 79 5.09 -0.64 -0.38
C SER A 79 4.26 0.52 0.17
N THR A 80 4.73 1.76 -0.02
CA THR A 80 4.07 2.95 0.50
C THR A 80 2.69 3.16 -0.14
N GLY A 81 2.61 3.04 -1.47
CA GLY A 81 1.35 3.13 -2.19
C GLY A 81 0.39 1.99 -1.85
N GLN A 82 0.92 0.77 -1.78
CA GLN A 82 0.18 -0.44 -1.41
C GLN A 82 -0.43 -0.36 -0.01
N ALA A 83 0.32 0.15 0.96
CA ALA A 83 -0.16 0.32 2.33
C ALA A 83 -1.37 1.28 2.39
N VAL A 84 -1.25 2.46 1.80
CA VAL A 84 -2.32 3.47 1.81
C VAL A 84 -3.55 2.96 1.06
N TRP A 85 -3.34 2.33 -0.10
CA TRP A 85 -4.41 1.72 -0.88
C TRP A 85 -5.13 0.61 -0.10
N SER A 86 -4.39 -0.28 0.58
CA SER A 86 -4.97 -1.38 1.37
C SER A 86 -5.81 -0.87 2.53
N ILE A 87 -5.36 0.17 3.24
CA ILE A 87 -6.12 0.80 4.33
C ILE A 87 -7.47 1.32 3.80
N TRP A 88 -7.46 2.00 2.64
CA TRP A 88 -8.67 2.49 2.01
C TRP A 88 -9.61 1.35 1.60
N GLN A 89 -9.10 0.31 0.92
CA GLN A 89 -9.90 -0.84 0.49
C GLN A 89 -10.56 -1.55 1.67
N HIS A 90 -9.79 -1.80 2.73
CA HIS A 90 -10.29 -2.40 3.96
C HIS A 90 -11.43 -1.58 4.58
N ALA A 91 -11.24 -0.27 4.72
CA ALA A 91 -12.25 0.60 5.28
C ALA A 91 -13.58 0.56 4.49
N MET A 92 -13.49 0.54 3.16
CA MET A 92 -14.68 0.51 2.28
C MET A 92 -15.37 -0.84 2.29
N LEU A 93 -14.62 -1.94 2.18
CA LEU A 93 -15.19 -3.29 2.12
C LEU A 93 -15.78 -3.75 3.44
N THR A 94 -15.21 -3.30 4.55
CA THR A 94 -15.69 -3.65 5.89
C THR A 94 -16.64 -2.63 6.49
N HIS A 95 -16.94 -1.54 5.78
CA HIS A 95 -17.72 -0.40 6.26
C HIS A 95 -17.18 0.21 7.57
N ASN A 96 -15.87 0.07 7.83
CA ASN A 96 -15.20 0.57 9.03
C ASN A 96 -14.37 1.82 8.73
N THR A 97 -15.03 2.96 8.57
CA THR A 97 -14.36 4.23 8.31
C THR A 97 -13.57 4.78 9.50
N ASN A 98 -13.80 4.28 10.71
CA ASN A 98 -13.07 4.71 11.90
C ASN A 98 -11.56 4.44 11.80
N ILE A 99 -11.16 3.37 11.10
CA ILE A 99 -9.75 3.03 10.88
C ILE A 99 -9.02 4.11 10.06
N LEU A 100 -9.74 4.83 9.20
CA LEU A 100 -9.17 5.93 8.41
C LEU A 100 -8.68 7.06 9.32
N GLY A 101 -9.48 7.43 10.33
CA GLY A 101 -9.08 8.43 11.34
C GLY A 101 -7.89 7.96 12.17
N GLN A 102 -7.88 6.70 12.59
CA GLN A 102 -6.79 6.10 13.38
C GLN A 102 -5.46 6.10 12.63
N LEU A 103 -5.48 5.82 11.33
CA LEU A 103 -4.29 5.71 10.49
C LEU A 103 -3.99 6.96 9.66
N PHE A 104 -4.78 8.04 9.81
CA PHE A 104 -4.66 9.25 9.00
C PHE A 104 -3.25 9.86 9.02
N THR A 105 -2.67 10.00 10.21
CA THR A 105 -1.31 10.57 10.37
C THR A 105 -0.25 9.73 9.65
N ALA A 106 -0.36 8.41 9.73
CA ALA A 106 0.55 7.51 9.03
C ALA A 106 0.40 7.62 7.51
N MET A 107 -0.83 7.63 7.00
CA MET A 107 -1.09 7.82 5.57
C MET A 107 -0.60 9.19 5.08
N LYS A 108 -0.83 10.28 5.83
CA LYS A 108 -0.33 11.63 5.50
C LYS A 108 1.19 11.65 5.40
N ARG A 109 1.90 11.02 6.36
CA ARG A 109 3.36 10.91 6.31
C ARG A 109 3.84 10.10 5.10
N ALA A 110 3.14 9.04 4.75
CA ALA A 110 3.43 8.21 3.59
C ALA A 110 3.34 9.00 2.28
N ILE A 111 2.28 9.78 2.10
CA ILE A 111 2.12 10.64 0.92
C ILE A 111 3.16 11.77 0.90
N GLY A 112 3.50 12.35 2.07
CA GLY A 112 4.60 13.30 2.20
C GLY A 112 5.95 12.72 1.77
N TRP A 113 6.23 11.46 2.13
CA TRP A 113 7.44 10.77 1.68
C TRP A 113 7.51 10.63 0.14
N VAL A 114 6.41 10.26 -0.50
CA VAL A 114 6.35 10.17 -1.97
C VAL A 114 6.64 11.54 -2.60
N GLU A 115 6.00 12.59 -2.10
CA GLU A 115 6.18 13.97 -2.59
C GLU A 115 7.63 14.43 -2.45
N GLU A 116 8.21 14.32 -1.25
CA GLU A 116 9.59 14.74 -0.98
C GLU A 116 10.62 13.94 -1.79
N THR A 117 10.39 12.64 -1.95
CA THR A 117 11.30 11.76 -2.69
C THR A 117 11.31 12.10 -4.17
N ARG A 118 10.15 12.45 -4.74
CA ARG A 118 10.03 12.91 -6.12
C ARG A 118 10.63 14.31 -6.31
N GLU A 119 10.40 15.22 -5.36
CA GLU A 119 10.90 16.60 -5.45
C GLU A 119 12.42 16.66 -5.46
N LYS A 120 13.10 15.84 -4.68
CA LYS A 120 14.57 15.69 -4.69
C LYS A 120 15.15 15.31 -6.05
N ARG A 121 14.32 14.86 -6.98
CA ARG A 121 14.70 14.39 -8.32
C ARG A 121 14.07 15.22 -9.43
N ARG A 122 13.44 16.33 -9.12
CA ARG A 122 12.71 17.17 -10.08
C ARG A 122 13.58 17.58 -11.26
N ASP A 123 14.84 17.89 -11.00
CA ASP A 123 15.77 18.45 -12.00
C ASP A 123 16.51 17.36 -12.83
N ASP A 124 16.18 16.07 -12.64
CA ASP A 124 16.70 15.01 -13.50
C ASP A 124 16.07 15.13 -14.90
N PRO A 125 16.84 15.43 -15.96
CA PRO A 125 16.29 15.75 -17.28
C PRO A 125 15.61 14.55 -17.97
N LEU A 126 15.89 13.33 -17.54
CA LEU A 126 15.34 12.12 -18.13
C LEU A 126 14.30 11.43 -17.24
N ARG A 127 14.36 11.69 -15.93
CA ARG A 127 13.63 10.90 -14.91
C ARG A 127 13.06 11.79 -13.80
N GLY A 128 12.95 13.08 -14.07
CA GLY A 128 12.44 14.07 -13.13
C GLY A 128 11.05 13.71 -12.64
N GLY A 129 10.84 13.82 -11.33
CA GLY A 129 9.55 13.55 -10.73
C GLY A 129 9.15 12.07 -10.59
N LEU A 130 10.01 11.12 -10.94
CA LEU A 130 9.83 9.69 -10.65
C LEU A 130 10.49 9.31 -9.31
N LEU A 131 10.15 8.13 -8.79
CA LEU A 131 10.81 7.54 -7.62
C LEU A 131 12.27 7.17 -7.95
N PRO A 132 13.15 7.03 -6.95
CA PRO A 132 14.54 6.68 -7.20
C PRO A 132 14.69 5.26 -7.76
N ARG A 133 15.93 4.96 -8.21
CA ARG A 133 16.28 3.59 -8.56
C ARG A 133 16.05 2.66 -7.37
N GLY A 134 15.47 1.51 -7.64
CA GLY A 134 15.18 0.49 -6.66
C GLY A 134 15.25 -0.90 -7.26
N LEU A 135 14.92 -1.89 -6.45
CA LEU A 135 14.76 -3.27 -6.90
C LEU A 135 13.41 -3.44 -7.60
N SER A 136 13.38 -4.26 -8.64
CA SER A 136 12.09 -4.63 -9.22
C SER A 136 11.29 -5.51 -8.24
N ALA A 137 9.98 -5.46 -8.34
CA ALA A 137 9.08 -6.30 -7.57
C ALA A 137 9.38 -7.81 -7.70
N GLU A 138 9.92 -8.22 -8.83
CA GLU A 138 10.30 -9.61 -9.11
C GLU A 138 11.79 -9.88 -8.90
N HIS A 139 12.55 -8.90 -8.39
CA HIS A 139 14.00 -8.98 -8.17
C HIS A 139 14.79 -9.36 -9.43
N LEU A 140 14.24 -9.05 -10.61
CA LEU A 140 14.86 -9.30 -11.90
C LEU A 140 15.63 -8.07 -12.39
N GLY A 141 16.86 -8.29 -12.80
CA GLY A 141 17.70 -7.24 -13.38
C GLY A 141 18.42 -6.36 -12.35
N LEU A 142 18.99 -5.28 -12.86
CA LEU A 142 19.70 -4.28 -12.05
C LEU A 142 18.72 -3.33 -11.36
N ALA A 143 19.18 -2.67 -10.31
CA ALA A 143 18.40 -1.57 -9.72
C ALA A 143 18.17 -0.47 -10.76
N ASP A 144 16.90 -0.14 -11.00
CA ASP A 144 16.48 0.88 -11.96
C ASP A 144 15.19 1.59 -11.49
N ILE A 145 14.64 2.46 -12.32
CA ILE A 145 13.38 3.15 -12.08
C ILE A 145 12.26 2.34 -12.71
N TYR A 146 11.34 1.89 -11.87
CA TYR A 146 10.23 1.04 -12.31
C TYR A 146 8.91 1.82 -12.30
N TYR A 147 8.17 1.80 -13.40
CA TYR A 147 6.81 2.35 -13.46
C TYR A 147 5.85 1.67 -12.50
N TRP A 148 6.13 0.43 -12.11
CA TRP A 148 5.40 -0.28 -11.07
C TRP A 148 5.30 0.54 -9.78
N ASP A 149 6.43 1.12 -9.34
CA ASP A 149 6.47 1.95 -8.13
C ASP A 149 5.66 3.24 -8.30
N ALA A 150 5.70 3.84 -9.49
CA ALA A 150 4.91 5.02 -9.81
C ALA A 150 3.41 4.72 -9.85
N PHE A 151 3.00 3.58 -10.43
CA PHE A 151 1.59 3.16 -10.47
C PHE A 151 1.05 2.91 -9.07
N TRP A 152 1.79 2.22 -8.20
CA TRP A 152 1.37 2.00 -6.83
C TRP A 152 1.37 3.29 -6.01
N SER A 153 2.35 4.16 -6.20
CA SER A 153 2.34 5.49 -5.57
C SER A 153 1.10 6.27 -5.96
N LEU A 154 0.75 6.28 -7.26
CA LEU A 154 -0.45 6.94 -7.75
C LEU A 154 -1.73 6.34 -7.14
N ALA A 155 -1.84 5.01 -7.08
CA ALA A 155 -2.98 4.34 -6.47
C ALA A 155 -3.12 4.69 -4.98
N GLY A 156 -2.01 4.76 -4.26
CA GLY A 156 -1.98 5.19 -2.85
C GLY A 156 -2.38 6.65 -2.66
N ILE A 157 -1.89 7.55 -3.52
CA ILE A 157 -2.26 8.99 -3.48
C ILE A 157 -3.76 9.16 -3.76
N GLU A 158 -4.30 8.48 -4.75
CA GLU A 158 -5.73 8.52 -5.07
C GLU A 158 -6.61 7.97 -3.93
N ALA A 159 -6.16 6.89 -3.30
CA ALA A 159 -6.81 6.37 -2.10
C ALA A 159 -6.80 7.40 -0.97
N PHE A 160 -5.68 8.08 -0.74
CA PHE A 160 -5.57 9.13 0.26
C PHE A 160 -6.47 10.34 -0.03
N VAL A 161 -6.62 10.74 -1.31
CA VAL A 161 -7.60 11.77 -1.69
C VAL A 161 -9.01 11.40 -1.21
N ARG A 162 -9.42 10.15 -1.41
CA ARG A 162 -10.73 9.65 -0.95
C ARG A 162 -10.83 9.60 0.57
N VAL A 163 -9.74 9.23 1.25
CA VAL A 163 -9.65 9.28 2.73
C VAL A 163 -9.88 10.71 3.22
N CYS A 164 -9.21 11.71 2.60
CA CYS A 164 -9.38 13.12 2.94
C CYS A 164 -10.83 13.59 2.77
N GLN A 165 -11.50 13.17 1.71
CA GLN A 165 -12.93 13.48 1.49
C GLN A 165 -13.80 12.91 2.59
N VAL A 166 -13.64 11.65 2.95
CA VAL A 166 -14.42 10.99 4.02
C VAL A 166 -14.19 11.66 5.37
N LEU A 167 -12.97 12.12 5.64
CA LEU A 167 -12.59 12.72 6.92
C LEU A 167 -12.72 14.25 6.95
N GLY A 168 -13.17 14.89 5.87
CA GLY A 168 -13.33 16.34 5.79
C GLY A 168 -11.99 17.09 5.93
N ARG A 169 -10.98 16.70 5.13
CA ARG A 169 -9.63 17.28 5.15
C ARG A 169 -9.31 17.96 3.80
N PRO A 170 -9.90 19.13 3.52
CA PRO A 170 -9.82 19.75 2.19
C PRO A 170 -8.40 20.19 1.79
N ASP A 171 -7.57 20.64 2.73
CA ASP A 171 -6.21 21.10 2.41
C ASP A 171 -5.32 19.91 1.98
N GLU A 172 -5.38 18.82 2.74
CA GLU A 172 -4.66 17.59 2.39
C GLU A 172 -5.20 16.95 1.11
N GLU A 173 -6.51 17.03 0.88
CA GLU A 173 -7.13 16.58 -0.38
C GLU A 173 -6.57 17.34 -1.56
N SER A 174 -6.56 18.67 -1.51
CA SER A 174 -6.06 19.54 -2.58
C SER A 174 -4.59 19.24 -2.90
N ARG A 175 -3.74 19.13 -1.87
CA ARG A 175 -2.32 18.77 -2.02
C ARG A 175 -2.15 17.40 -2.67
N ALA A 176 -2.88 16.40 -2.21
CA ALA A 176 -2.80 15.05 -2.77
C ALA A 176 -3.29 14.99 -4.22
N ARG A 177 -4.34 15.74 -4.59
CA ARG A 177 -4.81 15.84 -5.98
C ARG A 177 -3.75 16.45 -6.90
N SER A 178 -3.09 17.52 -6.46
CA SER A 178 -2.00 18.15 -7.19
C SER A 178 -0.84 17.18 -7.41
N LEU A 179 -0.48 16.42 -6.38
CA LEU A 179 0.56 15.39 -6.45
C LEU A 179 0.19 14.27 -7.43
N ALA A 180 -1.05 13.77 -7.38
CA ALA A 180 -1.55 12.76 -8.32
C ALA A 180 -1.50 13.25 -9.77
N THR A 181 -1.90 14.51 -10.01
CA THR A 181 -1.86 15.12 -11.36
C THR A 181 -0.41 15.21 -11.85
N SER A 182 0.50 15.65 -11.01
CA SER A 182 1.93 15.74 -11.34
C SER A 182 2.57 14.38 -11.62
N LEU A 183 2.10 13.30 -10.98
CA LEU A 183 2.65 11.96 -11.22
C LEU A 183 2.12 11.33 -12.51
N ARG A 184 0.96 11.77 -13.02
CA ARG A 184 0.40 11.31 -14.30
C ARG A 184 1.01 12.01 -15.52
N ALA A 185 1.54 13.20 -15.35
CA ALA A 185 2.16 14.01 -16.42
C ALA A 185 3.55 13.49 -16.81
#